data_976886c0fb1fd7b8033fe76085b5887b
#
_entry.id   976886c0fb1fd7b8033fe76085b5887b
#
_cell.length_a   1.000
_cell.length_b   1.000
_cell.length_c   1.000
_cell.angle_alpha   90.00
_cell.angle_beta   90.00
_cell.angle_gamma   90.00
#
_symmetry.space_group_name_H-M   'P 1'
#
loop_
_entity.id
_entity.type
_entity.pdbx_description
1 polymer ?
#
loop_
_entity_poly.entity_id
_entity_poly.type
_entity_poly.pdbx_seq_one_letter_code
_entity_poly.pdbx_strand_id
1 'polypeptide(L)'
;MRNVSASSARFGGRKSVFFLLLTLTTASIWPAFGTSTRLFADEADPAAAPVVPAADPAAPPAAGEAAAPVQSRSFLSYIVRACGWFWGPAFLLVSFILVALIMMNLLQVRRDVLLPTQFVEEFEQKLNAKDFQGAYEFARADESFVGRVLAAGMGRLSRGYPEAVEGMQEAGEDENMALEHRLSYVALIGTIAPMMGLMGTVQGMISSFDVIAQSTVSPKPSQLADGISTALVTTLIGLVLAIPAMVFYGILKNRIQRLVLEIGMVSEGLMGRFATVGKTKP
;
A
#
# COMPACT_ATOMS: atom_id res chain seq x y z
N MET A 1 -11.39 48.82 4.88
CA MET A 1 -12.45 47.91 5.41
C MET A 1 -12.93 47.00 4.28
N ARG A 2 -13.05 45.70 4.48
CA ARG A 2 -13.37 44.59 3.56
C ARG A 2 -12.14 44.05 2.79
N ASN A 3 -11.69 42.81 2.84
CA ASN A 3 -12.27 41.55 3.29
C ASN A 3 -11.12 40.60 3.63
N VAL A 4 -11.04 40.13 4.88
CA VAL A 4 -10.24 38.98 5.32
C VAL A 4 -11.25 37.92 5.72
N SER A 5 -11.68 37.07 4.81
CA SER A 5 -12.47 35.89 5.17
C SER A 5 -12.67 34.97 3.96
N ALA A 6 -11.67 34.19 3.58
CA ALA A 6 -11.86 33.07 2.64
C ALA A 6 -10.73 32.02 2.74
N SER A 7 -10.13 31.78 3.91
CA SER A 7 -9.02 30.80 4.03
C SER A 7 -9.30 29.60 4.96
N SER A 8 -10.48 29.47 5.55
CA SER A 8 -10.71 28.40 6.55
C SER A 8 -11.51 27.17 6.07
N ALA A 9 -12.00 27.16 4.81
CA ALA A 9 -12.90 26.10 4.33
C ALA A 9 -12.21 24.89 3.66
N ARG A 10 -10.89 24.92 3.42
CA ARG A 10 -10.19 23.83 2.70
C ARG A 10 -9.55 22.75 3.58
N PHE A 11 -9.56 22.90 4.90
CA PHE A 11 -8.89 21.95 5.81
C PHE A 11 -9.80 20.83 6.34
N GLY A 12 -11.12 20.94 6.22
CA GLY A 12 -12.10 19.97 6.72
C GLY A 12 -12.23 18.70 5.85
N GLY A 13 -12.04 18.79 4.55
CA GLY A 13 -12.22 17.67 3.60
C GLY A 13 -11.14 16.58 3.66
N ARG A 14 -9.94 16.90 4.16
CA ARG A 14 -8.79 15.97 4.20
C ARG A 14 -8.87 14.91 5.29
N LYS A 15 -9.48 15.25 6.43
CA LYS A 15 -9.69 14.28 7.55
C LYS A 15 -10.83 13.32 7.24
N SER A 16 -11.85 13.77 6.51
CA SER A 16 -13.00 12.96 6.11
C SER A 16 -12.64 11.87 5.09
N VAL A 17 -11.75 12.19 4.12
CA VAL A 17 -11.27 11.21 3.13
C VAL A 17 -10.37 10.15 3.77
N PHE A 18 -9.59 10.52 4.80
CA PHE A 18 -8.77 9.58 5.57
C PHE A 18 -9.63 8.57 6.35
N PHE A 19 -10.69 9.06 7.02
CA PHE A 19 -11.64 8.20 7.73
C PHE A 19 -12.44 7.32 6.75
N LEU A 20 -12.81 7.85 5.58
CA LEU A 20 -13.57 7.13 4.56
C LEU A 20 -12.74 6.03 3.89
N LEU A 21 -11.44 6.26 3.63
CA LEU A 21 -10.52 5.23 3.13
C LEU A 21 -10.22 4.16 4.18
N LEU A 22 -10.05 4.53 5.43
CA LEU A 22 -9.83 3.58 6.53
C LEU A 22 -11.09 2.73 6.78
N THR A 23 -12.29 3.32 6.69
CA THR A 23 -13.55 2.59 6.82
C THR A 23 -13.90 1.79 5.57
N LEU A 24 -13.50 2.25 4.37
CA LEU A 24 -13.76 1.52 3.11
C LEU A 24 -12.88 0.26 3.01
N THR A 25 -11.63 0.31 3.46
CA THR A 25 -10.74 -0.88 3.50
C THR A 25 -11.18 -1.89 4.54
N THR A 26 -11.76 -1.45 5.66
CA THR A 26 -12.30 -2.35 6.68
C THR A 26 -13.71 -2.86 6.33
N ALA A 27 -14.54 -2.06 5.65
CA ALA A 27 -15.91 -2.42 5.30
C ALA A 27 -16.03 -3.28 4.03
N SER A 28 -15.09 -3.15 3.07
CA SER A 28 -15.11 -3.96 1.83
C SER A 28 -14.70 -5.41 2.02
N ILE A 29 -13.97 -5.74 3.10
CA ILE A 29 -13.56 -7.10 3.42
C ILE A 29 -14.64 -7.85 4.22
N TRP A 30 -15.56 -7.12 4.87
CA TRP A 30 -16.56 -7.70 5.76
C TRP A 30 -17.70 -8.52 5.07
N PRO A 31 -18.26 -8.17 3.90
CA PRO A 31 -19.35 -8.96 3.32
C PRO A 31 -18.89 -10.21 2.57
N ALA A 32 -17.61 -10.31 2.16
CA ALA A 32 -17.12 -11.48 1.41
C ALA A 32 -16.93 -12.74 2.27
N PHE A 33 -16.83 -12.60 3.59
CA PHE A 33 -16.62 -13.73 4.51
C PHE A 33 -17.93 -14.28 5.14
N GLY A 34 -19.04 -13.56 5.02
CA GLY A 34 -20.31 -13.94 5.66
C GLY A 34 -21.19 -14.92 4.87
N THR A 35 -20.90 -15.13 3.59
CA THR A 35 -21.80 -15.92 2.70
C THR A 35 -21.21 -17.23 2.18
N SER A 36 -19.95 -17.56 2.50
CA SER A 36 -19.27 -18.73 1.93
C SER A 36 -19.49 -20.04 2.68
N THR A 37 -20.19 -20.06 3.80
CA THR A 37 -20.39 -21.28 4.61
C THR A 37 -21.62 -22.11 4.19
N ARG A 38 -22.34 -21.75 3.14
CA ARG A 38 -23.50 -22.51 2.67
C ARG A 38 -23.35 -23.22 1.31
N LEU A 39 -22.19 -23.08 0.64
CA LEU A 39 -21.99 -23.62 -0.72
C LEU A 39 -21.29 -24.99 -0.77
N PHE A 40 -20.91 -25.58 0.37
CA PHE A 40 -20.27 -26.90 0.40
C PHE A 40 -21.11 -28.00 1.08
N ALA A 41 -22.40 -27.78 1.29
CA ALA A 41 -23.25 -28.74 1.99
C ALA A 41 -24.18 -29.55 1.07
N ASP A 42 -24.09 -29.39 -0.27
CA ASP A 42 -25.08 -30.01 -1.15
C ASP A 42 -24.42 -30.56 -2.43
N GLU A 43 -23.52 -31.52 -2.28
CA GLU A 43 -23.18 -32.49 -3.34
C GLU A 43 -22.42 -33.69 -2.74
N ALA A 44 -23.10 -34.49 -1.91
CA ALA A 44 -22.68 -35.83 -1.57
C ALA A 44 -23.59 -36.81 -2.31
N ASP A 45 -23.07 -37.38 -3.36
CA ASP A 45 -23.67 -38.50 -4.13
C ASP A 45 -24.06 -39.67 -3.19
N PRO A 46 -25.32 -40.10 -3.11
CA PRO A 46 -25.77 -41.17 -2.21
C PRO A 46 -25.38 -42.61 -2.63
N ALA A 47 -24.46 -42.78 -3.59
CA ALA A 47 -24.15 -44.10 -4.17
C ALA A 47 -22.87 -44.78 -3.67
N ALA A 48 -22.16 -44.27 -2.66
CA ALA A 48 -20.93 -44.89 -2.16
C ALA A 48 -20.92 -45.00 -0.63
N ALA A 49 -21.92 -45.65 -0.02
CA ALA A 49 -21.84 -46.02 1.37
C ALA A 49 -21.24 -47.47 1.50
N PRO A 50 -20.13 -47.66 2.22
CA PRO A 50 -19.69 -49.00 2.58
C PRO A 50 -20.69 -49.60 3.55
N VAL A 51 -21.12 -50.83 3.26
CA VAL A 51 -22.02 -51.63 4.08
C VAL A 51 -21.31 -51.93 5.42
N VAL A 52 -21.79 -51.29 6.48
CA VAL A 52 -21.43 -51.63 7.87
C VAL A 52 -22.32 -52.78 8.34
N PRO A 53 -21.76 -53.86 8.94
CA PRO A 53 -22.54 -54.95 9.48
C PRO A 53 -23.50 -54.46 10.56
N ALA A 54 -24.72 -54.96 10.52
CA ALA A 54 -25.78 -54.66 11.48
C ALA A 54 -25.33 -54.95 12.92
N ALA A 55 -25.24 -53.91 13.74
CA ALA A 55 -25.05 -54.02 15.17
C ALA A 55 -26.42 -54.16 15.88
N ASP A 56 -26.45 -55.00 16.87
CA ASP A 56 -27.53 -55.48 17.75
C ASP A 56 -28.45 -54.33 18.28
N PRO A 57 -29.76 -54.48 18.32
CA PRO A 57 -30.70 -53.47 18.77
C PRO A 57 -30.96 -53.48 20.28
N ALA A 58 -29.94 -53.33 21.10
CA ALA A 58 -30.13 -53.30 22.56
C ALA A 58 -29.13 -52.39 23.30
N ALA A 59 -29.02 -51.10 22.91
CA ALA A 59 -28.46 -50.10 23.80
C ALA A 59 -29.34 -48.83 23.73
N PRO A 60 -29.78 -48.26 24.86
CA PRO A 60 -30.49 -46.97 24.85
C PRO A 60 -29.58 -45.88 24.31
N PRO A 61 -30.10 -44.91 23.54
CA PRO A 61 -29.28 -43.80 23.04
C PRO A 61 -28.69 -43.06 24.23
N ALA A 62 -27.37 -43.01 24.29
CA ALA A 62 -26.67 -42.16 25.23
C ALA A 62 -27.20 -40.72 25.01
N ALA A 63 -27.74 -40.17 26.10
CA ALA A 63 -28.27 -38.83 26.13
C ALA A 63 -27.28 -37.87 25.44
N GLY A 64 -27.76 -37.22 24.38
CA GLY A 64 -26.95 -36.29 23.64
C GLY A 64 -26.31 -35.26 24.57
N GLU A 65 -25.00 -35.27 24.59
CA GLU A 65 -24.22 -34.24 25.22
C GLU A 65 -24.67 -32.92 24.55
N ALA A 66 -25.46 -32.14 25.28
CA ALA A 66 -26.01 -30.87 24.80
C ALA A 66 -24.84 -30.05 24.28
N ALA A 67 -24.82 -29.81 22.98
CA ALA A 67 -23.84 -28.97 22.34
C ALA A 67 -23.80 -27.67 23.14
N ALA A 68 -22.71 -27.44 23.87
CA ALA A 68 -22.54 -26.19 24.61
C ALA A 68 -22.78 -25.02 23.67
N PRO A 69 -23.51 -23.98 24.07
CA PRO A 69 -23.84 -22.87 23.20
C PRO A 69 -22.56 -22.32 22.59
N VAL A 70 -22.49 -22.33 21.25
CA VAL A 70 -21.40 -21.73 20.50
C VAL A 70 -21.42 -20.25 20.85
N GLN A 71 -20.65 -19.88 21.85
CA GLN A 71 -20.46 -18.47 22.22
C GLN A 71 -19.97 -17.76 20.96
N SER A 72 -20.78 -16.85 20.44
CA SER A 72 -20.40 -15.95 19.36
C SER A 72 -19.28 -15.05 19.85
N ARG A 73 -18.07 -15.58 19.88
CA ARG A 73 -16.88 -14.79 20.22
C ARG A 73 -16.74 -13.73 19.15
N SER A 74 -16.71 -12.48 19.56
CA SER A 74 -16.47 -11.37 18.64
C SER A 74 -15.19 -11.68 17.83
N PHE A 75 -15.29 -11.68 16.50
CA PHE A 75 -14.18 -12.00 15.57
C PHE A 75 -12.91 -11.21 15.90
N LEU A 76 -13.07 -9.95 16.32
CA LEU A 76 -11.98 -9.09 16.78
C LEU A 76 -11.25 -9.66 18.02
N SER A 77 -11.99 -10.13 19.02
CA SER A 77 -11.39 -10.69 20.25
C SER A 77 -10.66 -11.99 19.94
N TYR A 78 -11.15 -12.75 18.96
CA TYR A 78 -10.49 -13.95 18.46
C TYR A 78 -9.17 -13.63 17.76
N ILE A 79 -9.14 -12.65 16.83
CA ILE A 79 -7.92 -12.18 16.14
C ILE A 79 -6.87 -11.70 17.16
N VAL A 80 -7.27 -10.83 18.10
CA VAL A 80 -6.33 -10.31 19.11
C VAL A 80 -5.74 -11.43 19.96
N ARG A 81 -6.54 -12.44 20.31
CA ARG A 81 -6.07 -13.59 21.08
C ARG A 81 -5.18 -14.53 20.25
N ALA A 82 -5.54 -14.73 18.97
CA ALA A 82 -4.80 -15.55 18.04
C ALA A 82 -3.43 -14.95 17.68
N CYS A 83 -3.31 -13.64 17.56
CA CYS A 83 -2.02 -12.98 17.30
C CYS A 83 -1.03 -13.12 18.46
N GLY A 84 -1.48 -13.42 19.69
CA GLY A 84 -0.62 -13.55 20.85
C GLY A 84 0.15 -12.29 21.21
N TRP A 85 0.99 -12.37 22.24
CA TRP A 85 1.76 -11.25 22.77
C TRP A 85 2.78 -10.67 21.79
N PHE A 86 3.40 -11.50 20.96
CA PHE A 86 4.49 -11.09 20.07
C PHE A 86 4.01 -10.64 18.67
N TRP A 87 3.17 -11.45 18.02
CA TRP A 87 2.73 -11.18 16.64
C TRP A 87 1.72 -10.05 16.53
N GLY A 88 0.87 -9.86 17.56
CA GLY A 88 -0.11 -8.78 17.57
C GLY A 88 0.52 -7.39 17.43
N PRO A 89 1.45 -6.99 18.34
CA PRO A 89 2.16 -5.73 18.24
C PRO A 89 2.99 -5.61 16.95
N ALA A 90 3.61 -6.70 16.48
CA ALA A 90 4.41 -6.68 15.25
C ALA A 90 3.55 -6.35 14.01
N PHE A 91 2.42 -7.01 13.82
CA PHE A 91 1.50 -6.71 12.72
C PHE A 91 0.89 -5.32 12.83
N LEU A 92 0.58 -4.85 14.04
CA LEU A 92 0.05 -3.52 14.28
C LEU A 92 1.06 -2.45 13.90
N LEU A 93 2.34 -2.63 14.27
CA LEU A 93 3.43 -1.74 13.90
C LEU A 93 3.63 -1.69 12.38
N VAL A 94 3.69 -2.85 11.72
CA VAL A 94 3.81 -2.93 10.25
C VAL A 94 2.62 -2.26 9.56
N SER A 95 1.39 -2.46 10.07
CA SER A 95 0.18 -1.80 9.56
C SER A 95 0.29 -0.28 9.67
N PHE A 96 0.74 0.23 10.82
CA PHE A 96 0.91 1.68 11.04
C PHE A 96 1.96 2.27 10.10
N ILE A 97 3.12 1.60 9.96
CA ILE A 97 4.17 2.02 9.03
C ILE A 97 3.65 2.01 7.58
N LEU A 98 2.92 0.97 7.18
CA LEU A 98 2.34 0.87 5.84
C LEU A 98 1.42 2.05 5.53
N VAL A 99 0.48 2.36 6.44
CA VAL A 99 -0.45 3.47 6.27
C VAL A 99 0.29 4.81 6.19
N ALA A 100 1.30 5.01 7.04
CA ALA A 100 2.12 6.22 7.03
C ALA A 100 2.88 6.37 5.69
N LEU A 101 3.50 5.31 5.19
CA LEU A 101 4.22 5.30 3.91
C LEU A 101 3.28 5.55 2.73
N ILE A 102 2.11 4.91 2.69
CA ILE A 102 1.12 5.15 1.63
C ILE A 102 0.68 6.61 1.65
N MET A 103 0.37 7.15 2.82
CA MET A 103 -0.07 8.54 2.96
C MET A 103 1.02 9.53 2.51
N MET A 104 2.27 9.31 2.93
CA MET A 104 3.40 10.14 2.53
C MET A 104 3.59 10.13 1.01
N ASN A 105 3.63 8.94 0.40
CA ASN A 105 3.78 8.82 -1.05
C ASN A 105 2.58 9.43 -1.81
N LEU A 106 1.35 9.25 -1.31
CA LEU A 106 0.15 9.82 -1.95
C LEU A 106 0.15 11.36 -1.93
N LEU A 107 0.71 11.97 -0.90
CA LEU A 107 0.85 13.42 -0.79
C LEU A 107 1.96 13.97 -1.69
N GLN A 108 3.07 13.23 -1.83
CA GLN A 108 4.22 13.64 -2.64
C GLN A 108 3.97 13.45 -4.15
N VAL A 109 3.32 12.35 -4.55
CA VAL A 109 3.03 12.02 -5.95
C VAL A 109 1.75 12.74 -6.42
N ARG A 110 1.65 14.05 -6.15
CA ARG A 110 0.60 14.91 -6.70
C ARG A 110 1.15 15.75 -7.84
N ARG A 111 0.36 15.91 -8.90
CA ARG A 111 0.71 16.74 -10.04
C ARG A 111 1.08 18.17 -9.60
N ASP A 112 0.29 18.75 -8.71
CA ASP A 112 0.49 20.12 -8.22
C ASP A 112 1.79 20.32 -7.42
N VAL A 113 2.39 19.21 -6.91
CA VAL A 113 3.67 19.25 -6.19
C VAL A 113 4.85 19.05 -7.14
N LEU A 114 4.73 18.14 -8.11
CA LEU A 114 5.81 17.79 -9.03
C LEU A 114 5.88 18.73 -10.23
N LEU A 115 4.72 19.18 -10.71
CA LEU A 115 4.55 20.08 -11.87
C LEU A 115 3.54 21.19 -11.52
N PRO A 116 3.90 22.20 -10.71
CA PRO A 116 3.00 23.31 -10.41
C PRO A 116 2.73 24.13 -11.67
N THR A 117 1.45 24.31 -12.04
CA THR A 117 1.08 25.09 -13.23
C THR A 117 1.51 26.56 -13.15
N GLN A 118 1.42 27.14 -11.94
CA GLN A 118 1.87 28.51 -11.69
C GLN A 118 3.36 28.68 -11.97
N PHE A 119 4.18 27.72 -11.54
CA PHE A 119 5.62 27.74 -11.82
C PHE A 119 5.91 27.73 -13.33
N VAL A 120 5.22 26.86 -14.08
CA VAL A 120 5.40 26.75 -15.52
C VAL A 120 5.04 28.06 -16.21
N GLU A 121 3.90 28.70 -15.85
CA GLU A 121 3.45 29.97 -16.39
C GLU A 121 4.41 31.14 -16.09
N GLU A 122 4.87 31.24 -14.84
CA GLU A 122 5.83 32.29 -14.45
C GLU A 122 7.19 32.09 -15.11
N PHE A 123 7.65 30.85 -15.21
CA PHE A 123 8.89 30.51 -15.92
C PHE A 123 8.78 30.85 -17.41
N GLU A 124 7.65 30.53 -18.04
CA GLU A 124 7.39 30.90 -19.45
C GLU A 124 7.35 32.41 -19.66
N GLN A 125 6.76 33.19 -18.74
CA GLN A 125 6.76 34.65 -18.81
C GLN A 125 8.17 35.23 -18.77
N LYS A 126 9.05 34.71 -17.89
CA LYS A 126 10.45 35.13 -17.81
C LYS A 126 11.21 34.80 -19.09
N LEU A 127 10.96 33.63 -19.69
CA LEU A 127 11.54 33.27 -20.97
C LEU A 127 11.10 34.20 -22.09
N ASN A 128 9.81 34.57 -22.14
CA ASN A 128 9.27 35.47 -23.13
C ASN A 128 9.82 36.90 -22.96
N ALA A 129 10.09 37.34 -21.72
CA ALA A 129 10.76 38.58 -21.39
C ALA A 129 12.26 38.58 -21.70
N LYS A 130 12.84 37.42 -22.11
CA LYS A 130 14.30 37.22 -22.33
C LYS A 130 15.14 37.43 -21.07
N ASP A 131 14.53 37.30 -19.88
CA ASP A 131 15.21 37.36 -18.60
C ASP A 131 15.69 35.95 -18.23
N PHE A 132 16.76 35.50 -18.87
CA PHE A 132 17.31 34.15 -18.70
C PHE A 132 17.95 33.97 -17.33
N GLN A 133 18.55 35.04 -16.78
CA GLN A 133 19.15 34.97 -15.44
C GLN A 133 18.05 34.85 -14.37
N GLY A 134 17.01 35.66 -14.46
CA GLY A 134 15.87 35.58 -13.55
C GLY A 134 15.10 34.29 -13.68
N ALA A 135 15.00 33.66 -14.85
CA ALA A 135 14.40 32.35 -15.05
C ALA A 135 15.25 31.25 -14.39
N TYR A 136 16.58 31.30 -14.49
CA TYR A 136 17.48 30.37 -13.85
C TYR A 136 17.41 30.43 -12.32
N GLU A 137 17.47 31.64 -11.75
CA GLU A 137 17.36 31.87 -10.31
C GLU A 137 16.01 31.42 -9.77
N PHE A 138 14.93 31.67 -10.51
CA PHE A 138 13.58 31.21 -10.18
C PHE A 138 13.49 29.70 -10.18
N ALA A 139 14.00 29.01 -11.20
CA ALA A 139 14.03 27.55 -11.26
C ALA A 139 14.89 26.93 -10.16
N ARG A 140 16.01 27.58 -9.81
CA ARG A 140 16.92 27.11 -8.74
C ARG A 140 16.33 27.30 -7.34
N ALA A 141 15.47 28.29 -7.14
CA ALA A 141 14.80 28.55 -5.87
C ALA A 141 13.61 27.62 -5.61
N ASP A 142 13.08 26.99 -6.65
CA ASP A 142 11.93 26.11 -6.56
C ASP A 142 12.36 24.67 -6.26
N GLU A 143 11.72 24.05 -5.28
CA GLU A 143 12.00 22.66 -4.86
C GLU A 143 11.19 21.60 -5.63
N SER A 144 10.36 22.02 -6.59
CA SER A 144 9.58 21.10 -7.42
C SER A 144 10.48 20.27 -8.35
N PHE A 145 9.97 19.13 -8.79
CA PHE A 145 10.66 18.26 -9.75
C PHE A 145 11.00 19.05 -11.02
N VAL A 146 10.03 19.76 -11.59
CA VAL A 146 10.23 20.54 -12.82
C VAL A 146 11.22 21.69 -12.64
N GLY A 147 11.23 22.35 -11.47
CA GLY A 147 12.20 23.41 -11.14
C GLY A 147 13.63 22.88 -11.15
N ARG A 148 13.89 21.74 -10.52
CA ARG A 148 15.22 21.11 -10.50
C ARG A 148 15.70 20.67 -11.88
N VAL A 149 14.81 20.07 -12.67
CA VAL A 149 15.13 19.65 -14.05
C VAL A 149 15.47 20.85 -14.92
N LEU A 150 14.66 21.91 -14.87
CA LEU A 150 14.93 23.13 -15.66
C LEU A 150 16.19 23.87 -15.18
N ALA A 151 16.44 23.95 -13.87
CA ALA A 151 17.67 24.53 -13.33
C ALA A 151 18.92 23.78 -13.80
N ALA A 152 18.89 22.45 -13.82
CA ALA A 152 20.00 21.63 -14.33
C ALA A 152 20.26 21.87 -15.82
N GLY A 153 19.22 21.92 -16.63
CA GLY A 153 19.32 22.22 -18.07
C GLY A 153 19.85 23.61 -18.34
N MET A 154 19.30 24.64 -17.67
CA MET A 154 19.77 26.02 -17.83
C MET A 154 21.21 26.22 -17.36
N GLY A 155 21.64 25.51 -16.31
CA GLY A 155 23.01 25.55 -15.81
C GLY A 155 24.05 25.05 -16.84
N ARG A 156 23.65 24.14 -17.74
CA ARG A 156 24.52 23.62 -18.83
C ARG A 156 24.30 24.30 -20.18
N LEU A 157 23.34 25.21 -20.29
CA LEU A 157 22.97 25.89 -21.55
C LEU A 157 24.14 26.67 -22.17
N SER A 158 25.08 27.17 -21.35
CA SER A 158 26.29 27.88 -21.82
C SER A 158 27.22 26.98 -22.65
N ARG A 159 27.13 25.66 -22.51
CA ARG A 159 27.90 24.66 -23.25
C ARG A 159 27.23 24.24 -24.55
N GLY A 160 25.95 24.53 -24.70
CA GLY A 160 25.14 24.20 -25.85
C GLY A 160 23.80 23.57 -25.47
N TYR A 161 22.89 23.54 -26.45
CA TYR A 161 21.56 22.95 -26.25
C TYR A 161 21.59 21.43 -25.98
N PRO A 162 22.46 20.63 -26.66
CA PRO A 162 22.55 19.19 -26.37
C PRO A 162 22.93 18.91 -24.92
N GLU A 163 23.93 19.63 -24.38
CA GLU A 163 24.34 19.48 -22.98
C GLU A 163 23.27 19.94 -22.00
N ALA A 164 22.46 20.94 -22.38
CA ALA A 164 21.32 21.35 -21.57
C ALA A 164 20.25 20.25 -21.49
N VAL A 165 19.95 19.57 -22.60
CA VAL A 165 19.02 18.43 -22.65
C VAL A 165 19.56 17.26 -21.83
N GLU A 166 20.84 16.93 -21.97
CA GLU A 166 21.50 15.91 -21.16
C GLU A 166 21.42 16.22 -19.67
N GLY A 167 21.66 17.48 -19.27
CA GLY A 167 21.52 17.90 -17.87
C GLY A 167 20.10 17.79 -17.34
N MET A 168 19.08 18.04 -18.17
CA MET A 168 17.69 17.83 -17.78
C MET A 168 17.35 16.35 -17.62
N GLN A 169 17.84 15.50 -18.51
CA GLN A 169 17.62 14.04 -18.42
C GLN A 169 18.27 13.47 -17.17
N GLU A 170 19.52 13.81 -16.90
CA GLU A 170 20.23 13.37 -15.70
C GLU A 170 19.50 13.79 -14.41
N ALA A 171 19.10 15.05 -14.32
CA ALA A 171 18.35 15.54 -13.16
C ALA A 171 16.96 14.88 -13.05
N GLY A 172 16.30 14.61 -14.18
CA GLY A 172 15.02 13.91 -14.22
C GLY A 172 15.12 12.46 -13.77
N GLU A 173 16.20 11.76 -14.15
CA GLU A 173 16.47 10.40 -13.71
C GLU A 173 16.77 10.36 -12.20
N ASP A 174 17.56 11.28 -11.67
CA ASP A 174 17.87 11.38 -10.24
C ASP A 174 16.59 11.60 -9.41
N GLU A 175 15.73 12.52 -9.82
CA GLU A 175 14.47 12.78 -9.14
C GLU A 175 13.48 11.60 -9.23
N ASN A 176 13.41 10.95 -10.40
CA ASN A 176 12.61 9.74 -10.57
C ASN A 176 13.10 8.63 -9.66
N MET A 177 14.43 8.42 -9.60
CA MET A 177 15.05 7.42 -8.72
C MET A 177 14.74 7.70 -7.25
N ALA A 178 14.76 8.97 -6.81
CA ALA A 178 14.40 9.37 -5.45
C ALA A 178 12.94 9.05 -5.12
N LEU A 179 12.01 9.27 -6.06
CA LEU A 179 10.59 8.92 -5.89
C LEU A 179 10.37 7.40 -5.85
N GLU A 180 11.01 6.65 -6.76
CA GLU A 180 10.93 5.19 -6.79
C GLU A 180 11.54 4.54 -5.54
N HIS A 181 12.63 5.08 -5.02
CA HIS A 181 13.25 4.60 -3.79
C HIS A 181 12.29 4.72 -2.58
N ARG A 182 11.60 5.84 -2.44
CA ARG A 182 10.59 6.02 -1.38
C ARG A 182 9.41 5.05 -1.55
N LEU A 183 8.99 4.82 -2.79
CA LEU A 183 7.91 3.88 -3.09
C LEU A 183 8.31 2.42 -2.84
N SER A 184 9.58 2.07 -3.00
CA SER A 184 10.10 0.71 -2.81
C SER A 184 9.87 0.17 -1.39
N TYR A 185 9.82 1.05 -0.36
CA TYR A 185 9.48 0.63 1.01
C TYR A 185 8.06 0.08 1.13
N VAL A 186 7.10 0.59 0.34
CA VAL A 186 5.73 0.03 0.30
C VAL A 186 5.73 -1.36 -0.30
N ALA A 187 6.49 -1.57 -1.39
CA ALA A 187 6.67 -2.89 -2.01
C ALA A 187 7.34 -3.88 -1.04
N LEU A 188 8.35 -3.42 -0.30
CA LEU A 188 9.05 -4.23 0.70
C LEU A 188 8.08 -4.76 1.77
N ILE A 189 7.20 -3.92 2.30
CA ILE A 189 6.17 -4.36 3.26
C ILE A 189 5.22 -5.34 2.59
N GLY A 190 4.81 -5.10 1.34
CA GLY A 190 3.96 -6.01 0.57
C GLY A 190 4.54 -7.42 0.42
N THR A 191 5.86 -7.54 0.34
CA THR A 191 6.55 -8.84 0.24
C THR A 191 6.86 -9.47 1.60
N ILE A 192 7.19 -8.67 2.61
CA ILE A 192 7.54 -9.16 3.94
C ILE A 192 6.30 -9.59 4.74
N ALA A 193 5.17 -8.88 4.61
CA ALA A 193 3.99 -9.16 5.40
C ALA A 193 3.46 -10.61 5.27
N PRO A 194 3.37 -11.22 4.06
CA PRO A 194 3.01 -12.63 3.92
C PRO A 194 4.04 -13.57 4.54
N MET A 195 5.34 -13.25 4.45
CA MET A 195 6.40 -14.06 5.06
C MET A 195 6.32 -14.04 6.58
N MET A 196 5.98 -12.89 7.18
CA MET A 196 5.70 -12.80 8.62
C MET A 196 4.49 -13.65 8.99
N GLY A 197 3.43 -13.64 8.19
CA GLY A 197 2.27 -14.50 8.38
C GLY A 197 2.64 -15.98 8.33
N LEU A 198 3.43 -16.39 7.35
CA LEU A 198 3.92 -17.77 7.23
C LEU A 198 4.79 -18.17 8.44
N MET A 199 5.65 -17.29 8.93
CA MET A 199 6.44 -17.53 10.13
C MET A 199 5.54 -17.79 11.35
N GLY A 200 4.43 -17.05 11.47
CA GLY A 200 3.42 -17.27 12.50
C GLY A 200 2.76 -18.66 12.40
N THR A 201 2.49 -19.18 11.19
CA THR A 201 1.95 -20.54 11.03
C THR A 201 2.93 -21.61 11.45
N VAL A 202 4.19 -21.48 11.06
CA VAL A 202 5.23 -22.44 11.45
C VAL A 202 5.37 -22.48 12.96
N GLN A 203 5.43 -21.32 13.60
CA GLN A 203 5.53 -21.23 15.06
C GLN A 203 4.30 -21.80 15.77
N GLY A 204 3.09 -21.53 15.27
CA GLY A 204 1.85 -22.08 15.85
C GLY A 204 1.77 -23.59 15.71
N MET A 205 2.21 -24.16 14.59
CA MET A 205 2.31 -25.61 14.42
C MET A 205 3.34 -26.24 15.36
N ILE A 206 4.54 -25.66 15.48
CA ILE A 206 5.56 -26.13 16.42
C ILE A 206 4.99 -26.16 17.84
N SER A 207 4.34 -25.08 18.27
CA SER A 207 3.70 -25.02 19.59
C SER A 207 2.64 -26.10 19.80
N SER A 208 1.85 -26.43 18.75
CA SER A 208 0.84 -27.49 18.82
C SER A 208 1.49 -28.89 18.97
N PHE A 209 2.59 -29.15 18.28
CA PHE A 209 3.34 -30.42 18.42
C PHE A 209 4.08 -30.52 19.74
N ASP A 210 4.58 -29.42 20.29
CA ASP A 210 5.19 -29.38 21.64
C ASP A 210 4.20 -29.80 22.71
N VAL A 211 2.92 -29.43 22.61
CA VAL A 211 1.87 -29.89 23.53
C VAL A 211 1.71 -31.39 23.46
N ILE A 212 1.80 -31.99 22.26
CA ILE A 212 1.74 -33.47 22.12
C ILE A 212 2.97 -34.14 22.75
N ALA A 213 4.16 -33.60 22.45
CA ALA A 213 5.43 -34.17 22.89
C ALA A 213 5.61 -34.15 24.42
N GLN A 214 5.07 -33.12 25.09
CA GLN A 214 5.18 -32.93 26.54
C GLN A 214 4.03 -33.58 27.32
N SER A 215 2.97 -34.06 26.63
CA SER A 215 1.81 -34.66 27.27
C SER A 215 2.06 -36.13 27.56
N THR A 216 1.93 -36.52 28.82
CA THR A 216 1.95 -37.93 29.25
C THR A 216 0.64 -38.69 28.96
N VAL A 217 -0.42 -37.93 28.64
CA VAL A 217 -1.76 -38.44 28.28
C VAL A 217 -2.11 -37.81 26.92
N SER A 218 -2.86 -38.55 26.09
CA SER A 218 -3.29 -38.04 24.77
C SER A 218 -3.97 -36.67 24.88
N PRO A 219 -3.44 -35.59 24.23
CA PRO A 219 -4.00 -34.26 24.33
C PRO A 219 -5.39 -34.21 23.69
N LYS A 220 -6.25 -33.32 24.19
CA LYS A 220 -7.59 -33.13 23.62
C LYS A 220 -7.48 -32.60 22.21
N PRO A 221 -8.23 -33.14 21.23
CA PRO A 221 -8.22 -32.66 19.85
C PRO A 221 -8.51 -31.15 19.71
N SER A 222 -9.29 -30.59 20.64
CA SER A 222 -9.59 -29.15 20.69
C SER A 222 -8.37 -28.25 20.93
N GLN A 223 -7.37 -28.75 21.71
CA GLN A 223 -6.14 -28.01 21.99
C GLN A 223 -5.24 -27.89 20.72
N LEU A 224 -5.19 -28.99 19.96
CA LEU A 224 -4.50 -28.99 18.66
C LEU A 224 -5.18 -28.07 17.66
N ALA A 225 -6.51 -28.17 17.57
CA ALA A 225 -7.30 -27.34 16.67
C ALA A 225 -7.13 -25.84 16.97
N ASP A 226 -7.05 -25.44 18.24
CA ASP A 226 -6.79 -24.06 18.63
C ASP A 226 -5.43 -23.56 18.15
N GLY A 227 -4.37 -24.33 18.30
CA GLY A 227 -3.02 -23.97 17.84
C GLY A 227 -2.93 -23.81 16.32
N ILE A 228 -3.53 -24.76 15.58
CA ILE A 228 -3.57 -24.72 14.11
C ILE A 228 -4.42 -23.52 13.63
N SER A 229 -5.59 -23.31 14.24
CA SER A 229 -6.47 -22.19 13.90
C SER A 229 -5.80 -20.84 14.12
N THR A 230 -5.10 -20.69 15.24
CA THR A 230 -4.29 -19.50 15.56
C THR A 230 -3.20 -19.26 14.52
N ALA A 231 -2.52 -20.34 14.11
CA ALA A 231 -1.51 -20.27 13.06
C ALA A 231 -2.08 -19.75 11.73
N LEU A 232 -3.22 -20.26 11.29
CA LEU A 232 -3.86 -19.83 10.04
C LEU A 232 -4.29 -18.35 10.07
N VAL A 233 -4.72 -17.84 11.23
CA VAL A 233 -5.10 -16.43 11.41
C VAL A 233 -3.91 -15.49 11.19
N THR A 234 -2.71 -15.85 11.62
CA THR A 234 -1.52 -15.01 11.40
C THR A 234 -1.20 -14.86 9.93
N THR A 235 -1.34 -15.91 9.13
CA THR A 235 -1.18 -15.83 7.66
C THR A 235 -2.25 -14.97 7.02
N LEU A 236 -3.50 -15.11 7.45
CA LEU A 236 -4.60 -14.28 6.95
C LEU A 236 -4.30 -12.79 7.17
N ILE A 237 -3.82 -12.41 8.35
CA ILE A 237 -3.47 -11.01 8.65
C ILE A 237 -2.31 -10.54 7.78
N GLY A 238 -1.27 -11.36 7.60
CA GLY A 238 -0.17 -11.05 6.70
C GLY A 238 -0.63 -10.76 5.27
N LEU A 239 -1.55 -11.57 4.73
CA LEU A 239 -2.13 -11.37 3.39
C LEU A 239 -3.02 -10.12 3.32
N VAL A 240 -3.83 -9.85 4.34
CA VAL A 240 -4.67 -8.65 4.42
C VAL A 240 -3.84 -7.35 4.40
N LEU A 241 -2.63 -7.37 4.95
CA LEU A 241 -1.69 -6.25 4.88
C LEU A 241 -0.98 -6.17 3.52
N ALA A 242 -0.60 -7.30 2.95
CA ALA A 242 0.16 -7.38 1.72
C ALA A 242 -0.62 -6.94 0.48
N ILE A 243 -1.88 -7.36 0.38
CA ILE A 243 -2.71 -7.07 -0.81
C ILE A 243 -2.88 -5.57 -1.03
N PRO A 244 -3.31 -4.75 -0.05
CA PRO A 244 -3.39 -3.31 -0.22
C PRO A 244 -2.03 -2.67 -0.52
N ALA A 245 -0.95 -3.12 0.16
CA ALA A 245 0.39 -2.60 -0.07
C ALA A 245 0.80 -2.73 -1.54
N MET A 246 0.63 -3.92 -2.14
CA MET A 246 0.99 -4.19 -3.53
C MET A 246 0.10 -3.44 -4.52
N VAL A 247 -1.19 -3.31 -4.24
CA VAL A 247 -2.12 -2.54 -5.07
C VAL A 247 -1.74 -1.06 -5.09
N PHE A 248 -1.51 -0.46 -3.91
CA PHE A 248 -1.09 0.95 -3.83
C PHE A 248 0.28 1.18 -4.47
N TYR A 249 1.23 0.25 -4.28
CA TYR A 249 2.52 0.30 -4.96
C TYR A 249 2.36 0.36 -6.49
N GLY A 250 1.58 -0.54 -7.07
CA GLY A 250 1.35 -0.59 -8.52
C GLY A 250 0.70 0.69 -9.07
N ILE A 251 -0.33 1.20 -8.38
CA ILE A 251 -1.02 2.44 -8.77
C ILE A 251 -0.07 3.64 -8.71
N LEU A 252 0.67 3.79 -7.61
CA LEU A 252 1.58 4.91 -7.43
C LEU A 252 2.76 4.86 -8.39
N LYS A 253 3.31 3.68 -8.65
CA LYS A 253 4.38 3.48 -9.64
C LYS A 253 3.96 3.95 -11.03
N ASN A 254 2.81 3.51 -11.50
CA ASN A 254 2.27 3.93 -12.80
C ASN A 254 2.01 5.46 -12.84
N ARG A 255 1.58 6.04 -11.73
CA ARG A 255 1.35 7.48 -11.63
C ARG A 255 2.64 8.28 -11.68
N ILE A 256 3.69 7.85 -10.98
CA ILE A 256 5.03 8.46 -11.04
C ILE A 256 5.54 8.46 -12.48
N GLN A 257 5.52 7.32 -13.15
CA GLN A 257 6.01 7.19 -14.52
C GLN A 257 5.30 8.14 -15.50
N ARG A 258 3.96 8.28 -15.36
CA ARG A 258 3.20 9.23 -16.19
C ARG A 258 3.59 10.68 -15.92
N LEU A 259 3.75 11.06 -14.64
CA LEU A 259 4.12 12.42 -14.27
C LEU A 259 5.55 12.75 -14.73
N VAL A 260 6.48 11.82 -14.62
CA VAL A 260 7.88 12.00 -15.10
C VAL A 260 7.90 12.24 -16.61
N LEU A 261 7.13 11.47 -17.38
CA LEU A 261 7.00 11.70 -18.84
C LEU A 261 6.37 13.06 -19.16
N GLU A 262 5.32 13.47 -18.43
CA GLU A 262 4.69 14.78 -18.62
C GLU A 262 5.68 15.91 -18.32
N ILE A 263 6.45 15.80 -17.23
CA ILE A 263 7.48 16.79 -16.87
C ILE A 263 8.57 16.86 -17.93
N GLY A 264 9.04 15.71 -18.44
CA GLY A 264 10.02 15.67 -19.52
C GLY A 264 9.56 16.43 -20.75
N MET A 265 8.35 16.16 -21.23
CA MET A 265 7.77 16.86 -22.39
C MET A 265 7.61 18.36 -22.17
N VAL A 266 7.14 18.79 -20.99
CA VAL A 266 6.99 20.20 -20.64
C VAL A 266 8.36 20.89 -20.59
N SER A 267 9.34 20.26 -19.93
CA SER A 267 10.69 20.80 -19.80
C SER A 267 11.40 20.93 -21.15
N GLU A 268 11.30 19.92 -22.02
CA GLU A 268 11.83 19.99 -23.38
C GLU A 268 11.14 21.09 -24.22
N GLY A 269 9.81 21.22 -24.08
CA GLY A 269 9.06 22.27 -24.76
C GLY A 269 9.50 23.69 -24.37
N LEU A 270 9.76 23.91 -23.09
CA LEU A 270 10.25 25.19 -22.57
C LEU A 270 11.69 25.45 -23.03
N MET A 271 12.56 24.47 -22.96
CA MET A 271 13.96 24.59 -23.36
C MET A 271 14.14 24.63 -24.88
N GLY A 272 13.26 24.05 -25.67
CA GLY A 272 13.28 24.05 -27.13
C GLY A 272 13.26 25.47 -27.72
N ARG A 273 12.72 26.45 -26.99
CA ARG A 273 12.76 27.88 -27.38
C ARG A 273 14.18 28.44 -27.45
N PHE A 274 15.12 27.92 -26.64
CA PHE A 274 16.53 28.33 -26.71
C PHE A 274 17.25 27.75 -27.92
N ALA A 275 16.83 26.59 -28.44
CA ALA A 275 17.42 26.00 -29.63
C ALA A 275 17.21 26.90 -30.89
N THR A 276 16.10 27.64 -30.93
CA THR A 276 15.79 28.54 -32.03
C THR A 276 16.53 29.89 -31.93
N VAL A 277 16.77 30.39 -30.73
CA VAL A 277 17.49 31.66 -30.48
C VAL A 277 18.99 31.50 -30.84
N GLY A 278 19.60 30.35 -30.63
CA GLY A 278 21.01 30.07 -30.98
C GLY A 278 21.27 29.95 -32.50
N LYS A 279 20.25 29.69 -33.29
CA LYS A 279 20.37 29.56 -34.78
C LYS A 279 20.20 30.86 -35.55
N THR A 280 19.83 31.98 -34.90
CA THR A 280 19.58 33.27 -35.54
C THR A 280 20.77 34.22 -35.43
N LYS A 281 22.00 33.75 -35.23
CA LYS A 281 23.18 34.59 -35.36
C LYS A 281 23.93 34.20 -36.63
N PRO A 282 23.91 35.06 -37.67
CA PRO A 282 24.70 34.85 -38.88
C PRO A 282 26.18 35.02 -38.61
#